data_3e3286abf53040c05816ab1004b4a93f
#
_entry.id   3e3286abf53040c05816ab1004b4a93f
#
_cell.length_a   1.000
_cell.length_b   1.000
_cell.length_c   1.000
_cell.angle_alpha   90.00
_cell.angle_beta   90.00
_cell.angle_gamma   90.00
#
_symmetry.space_group_name_H-M   'P 1'
#
loop_
_entity.id
_entity.type
_entity.pdbx_description
1 polymer ?
#
loop_
_entity_poly.entity_id
_entity_poly.type
_entity_poly.pdbx_seq_one_letter_code
_entity_poly.pdbx_strand_id
1 'polypeptide(L)'
;MPTFDFIPKKKYEYIDDGTYTGILDDIYFSPDCRNCWFTIKVDSIENGYFNCMFSNMDIVLNNFCCEYVDDNNCFCSDNVLSKKIEFSVSQRKYGNKSFSKITAIKVISDKE
;
A
#
# COMPACT_ATOMS: atom_id res chain seq x y z
N MET A 1 -2.06 -3.58 -39.56
CA MET A 1 -2.59 -3.60 -38.26
C MET A 1 -1.83 -2.71 -37.33
N PRO A 2 -2.55 -1.88 -36.73
CA PRO A 2 -1.82 -1.05 -35.81
C PRO A 2 -1.32 -1.93 -34.73
N THR A 3 -0.14 -1.70 -34.46
CA THR A 3 0.42 -2.31 -33.34
C THR A 3 0.01 -1.47 -32.22
N PHE A 4 -0.66 -2.00 -31.29
CA PHE A 4 -0.72 -1.24 -30.19
C PHE A 4 0.19 -1.72 -29.18
N ASP A 5 0.84 -0.78 -28.59
CA ASP A 5 1.77 -1.05 -27.54
C ASP A 5 0.94 -1.23 -26.33
N PHE A 6 0.43 -2.42 -26.18
CA PHE A 6 -0.34 -2.69 -25.01
C PHE A 6 0.61 -2.88 -23.85
N ILE A 7 0.51 -2.01 -22.89
CA ILE A 7 1.27 -2.13 -21.69
C ILE A 7 0.32 -2.60 -20.60
N PRO A 8 0.50 -3.83 -20.14
CA PRO A 8 -0.40 -4.34 -19.10
C PRO A 8 -0.29 -3.49 -17.86
N LYS A 9 -1.41 -3.13 -17.32
CA LYS A 9 -1.41 -2.39 -16.08
C LYS A 9 -1.23 -3.34 -14.93
N LYS A 10 -0.57 -2.86 -13.90
CA LYS A 10 -0.54 -3.58 -12.65
C LYS A 10 -1.96 -3.72 -12.14
N LYS A 11 -2.22 -4.86 -11.53
CA LYS A 11 -3.55 -5.07 -11.00
C LYS A 11 -3.65 -4.41 -9.65
N TYR A 12 -4.38 -3.34 -9.59
CA TYR A 12 -4.68 -2.68 -8.34
C TYR A 12 -6.05 -3.13 -7.92
N GLU A 13 -6.05 -4.26 -7.22
CA GLU A 13 -7.28 -4.89 -7.12
C GLU A 13 -7.77 -4.93 -5.74
N TYR A 14 -8.96 -4.99 -5.66
CA TYR A 14 -9.75 -5.58 -4.64
C TYR A 14 -9.21 -6.95 -4.28
N ILE A 15 -8.92 -7.13 -3.01
CA ILE A 15 -8.55 -8.45 -2.49
C ILE A 15 -9.44 -8.75 -1.31
N ASP A 16 -9.61 -10.04 -1.04
CA ASP A 16 -10.52 -10.46 0.02
C ASP A 16 -9.98 -10.04 1.39
N ASP A 17 -10.90 -10.00 2.36
CA ASP A 17 -10.50 -9.74 3.72
C ASP A 17 -9.51 -10.78 4.18
N GLY A 18 -8.54 -10.36 4.94
CA GLY A 18 -7.56 -11.28 5.48
C GLY A 18 -6.24 -10.60 5.73
N THR A 19 -5.27 -11.41 6.11
CA THR A 19 -3.92 -10.94 6.37
C THR A 19 -2.99 -11.48 5.29
N TYR A 20 -2.18 -10.61 4.74
CA TYR A 20 -1.32 -10.93 3.62
C TYR A 20 0.10 -10.47 3.90
N THR A 21 1.03 -10.99 3.12
CA THR A 21 2.39 -10.49 3.12
C THR A 21 2.74 -10.04 1.71
N GLY A 22 3.68 -9.13 1.63
CA GLY A 22 4.12 -8.63 0.34
C GLY A 22 5.30 -7.70 0.51
N ILE A 23 5.67 -7.08 -0.62
CA ILE A 23 6.76 -6.11 -0.64
C ILE A 23 6.15 -4.74 -0.87
N LEU A 24 6.54 -3.79 -0.04
CA LEU A 24 6.08 -2.42 -0.21
C LEU A 24 6.85 -1.82 -1.38
N ASP A 25 6.14 -1.65 -2.49
CA ASP A 25 6.75 -1.30 -3.76
C ASP A 25 6.87 0.20 -3.95
N ASP A 26 5.89 0.94 -3.48
CA ASP A 26 5.89 2.38 -3.69
C ASP A 26 4.99 3.05 -2.65
N ILE A 27 5.36 4.28 -2.32
CA ILE A 27 4.55 5.15 -1.48
C ILE A 27 4.51 6.49 -2.17
N TYR A 28 3.32 6.98 -2.45
CA TYR A 28 3.15 8.25 -3.13
C TYR A 28 2.26 9.17 -2.30
N PHE A 29 2.74 10.36 -2.03
CA PHE A 29 1.95 11.39 -1.36
C PHE A 29 1.46 12.38 -2.41
N SER A 30 0.20 12.76 -2.33
CA SER A 30 -0.31 13.77 -3.24
C SER A 30 0.41 15.10 -2.96
N PRO A 31 0.42 16.00 -3.96
CA PRO A 31 1.16 17.27 -3.77
C PRO A 31 0.67 18.09 -2.58
N ASP A 32 -0.60 17.98 -2.22
CA ASP A 32 -1.14 18.71 -1.08
C ASP A 32 -1.01 17.92 0.21
N CYS A 33 -0.43 16.73 0.15
CA CYS A 33 -0.23 15.86 1.30
C CYS A 33 -1.51 15.46 2.00
N ARG A 34 -2.61 15.47 1.29
CA ARG A 34 -3.88 15.05 1.87
C ARG A 34 -4.12 13.56 1.71
N ASN A 35 -3.50 12.96 0.71
CA ASN A 35 -3.69 11.56 0.43
C ASN A 35 -2.34 10.87 0.24
N CYS A 36 -2.31 9.60 0.54
CA CYS A 36 -1.11 8.79 0.39
C CYS A 36 -1.52 7.45 -0.20
N TRP A 37 -0.80 6.99 -1.20
CA TRP A 37 -1.07 5.69 -1.81
C TRP A 37 0.09 4.76 -1.54
N PHE A 38 -0.23 3.56 -1.06
CA PHE A 38 0.74 2.49 -0.90
C PHE A 38 0.50 1.48 -2.01
N THR A 39 1.55 1.11 -2.71
CA THR A 39 1.49 0.07 -3.72
C THR A 39 2.27 -1.13 -3.19
N ILE A 40 1.61 -2.25 -3.08
CA ILE A 40 2.19 -3.45 -2.48
C ILE A 40 2.14 -4.58 -3.48
N LYS A 41 3.28 -5.23 -3.69
CA LYS A 41 3.31 -6.44 -4.49
C LYS A 41 2.99 -7.60 -3.57
N VAL A 42 1.81 -8.18 -3.75
CA VAL A 42 1.29 -9.20 -2.83
C VAL A 42 1.91 -10.54 -3.16
N ASP A 43 2.45 -11.22 -2.17
CA ASP A 43 3.16 -12.47 -2.40
C ASP A 43 2.28 -13.56 -2.98
N SER A 44 1.03 -13.61 -2.55
CA SER A 44 0.15 -14.70 -2.95
C SER A 44 -0.48 -14.51 -4.31
N ILE A 45 -0.24 -13.36 -4.96
CA ILE A 45 -0.83 -13.08 -6.25
C ILE A 45 0.28 -12.83 -7.24
N GLU A 46 0.40 -13.70 -8.23
CA GLU A 46 1.43 -13.55 -9.23
C GLU A 46 1.19 -12.30 -10.05
N ASN A 47 2.18 -11.43 -10.12
CA ASN A 47 2.09 -10.15 -10.83
C ASN A 47 0.96 -9.28 -10.30
N GLY A 48 0.54 -9.53 -9.08
CA GLY A 48 -0.55 -8.78 -8.50
C GLY A 48 -0.08 -7.69 -7.57
N TYR A 49 -0.67 -6.53 -7.73
CA TYR A 49 -0.36 -5.39 -6.88
C TYR A 49 -1.64 -4.93 -6.21
N PHE A 50 -1.50 -4.46 -5.01
CA PHE A 50 -2.61 -3.88 -4.28
C PHE A 50 -2.27 -2.43 -4.01
N ASN A 51 -3.18 -1.55 -4.36
CA ASN A 51 -2.98 -0.12 -4.18
C ASN A 51 -4.01 0.38 -3.18
N CYS A 52 -3.56 0.90 -2.07
CA CYS A 52 -4.44 1.37 -1.02
C CYS A 52 -4.22 2.85 -0.78
N MET A 53 -5.29 3.60 -0.75
CA MET A 53 -5.21 5.02 -0.47
C MET A 53 -5.53 5.28 0.99
N PHE A 54 -4.73 6.13 1.61
CA PHE A 54 -4.98 6.59 2.97
C PHE A 54 -5.17 8.09 2.94
N SER A 55 -6.08 8.60 3.74
CA SER A 55 -6.13 10.04 3.96
C SER A 55 -5.04 10.40 4.98
N ASN A 56 -4.64 11.65 5.01
CA ASN A 56 -3.63 12.06 5.97
C ASN A 56 -4.12 12.03 7.42
N MET A 57 -5.41 11.82 7.61
CA MET A 57 -5.99 11.68 8.94
C MET A 57 -6.17 10.22 9.33
N ASP A 58 -5.78 9.30 8.49
CA ASP A 58 -5.99 7.89 8.75
C ASP A 58 -5.09 7.42 9.87
N ILE A 59 -5.68 6.77 10.88
CA ILE A 59 -4.92 6.37 12.05
C ILE A 59 -3.95 5.23 11.72
N VAL A 60 -4.31 4.36 10.78
CA VAL A 60 -3.41 3.26 10.40
C VAL A 60 -2.17 3.84 9.75
N LEU A 61 -2.34 4.80 8.83
CA LEU A 61 -1.21 5.44 8.18
C LEU A 61 -0.34 6.17 9.21
N ASN A 62 -0.96 6.91 10.10
CA ASN A 62 -0.20 7.69 11.05
C ASN A 62 0.58 6.81 12.00
N ASN A 63 -0.02 5.73 12.47
CA ASN A 63 0.69 4.81 13.35
C ASN A 63 1.86 4.14 12.64
N PHE A 64 1.65 3.75 11.38
CA PHE A 64 2.71 3.13 10.62
C PHE A 64 3.87 4.10 10.42
N CYS A 65 3.56 5.33 10.03
CA CYS A 65 4.62 6.30 9.77
C CYS A 65 5.38 6.66 11.05
N CYS A 66 4.68 6.71 12.17
CA CYS A 66 5.34 7.04 13.43
C CYS A 66 6.35 6.00 13.86
N GLU A 67 6.17 4.75 13.43
CA GLU A 67 7.11 3.71 13.81
C GLU A 67 8.40 3.74 13.01
N TYR A 68 8.43 4.48 11.91
CA TYR A 68 9.57 4.45 11.00
C TYR A 68 10.07 5.86 10.70
N VAL A 69 10.05 6.70 11.73
CA VAL A 69 10.57 8.06 11.59
C VAL A 69 12.07 8.07 11.87
N ASP A 70 12.73 9.10 11.36
CA ASP A 70 14.15 9.30 11.62
C ASP A 70 14.35 10.10 12.90
N ASP A 71 15.59 10.53 13.14
CA ASP A 71 15.92 11.26 14.36
C ASP A 71 15.21 12.60 14.46
N ASN A 72 14.73 13.10 13.35
CA ASN A 72 14.02 14.38 13.32
C ASN A 72 12.51 14.19 13.37
N ASN A 73 12.06 12.97 13.65
CA ASN A 73 10.65 12.62 13.67
C ASN A 73 10.00 12.80 12.30
N CYS A 74 10.77 12.63 11.25
CA CYS A 74 10.26 12.70 9.89
C CYS A 74 10.16 11.30 9.30
N PHE A 75 9.04 11.00 8.69
CA PHE A 75 8.89 9.72 8.01
C PHE A 75 9.63 9.79 6.67
N CYS A 76 10.46 8.79 6.43
CA CYS A 76 11.17 8.68 5.17
C CYS A 76 10.76 7.37 4.52
N SER A 77 10.14 7.45 3.35
CA SER A 77 9.65 6.25 2.67
C SER A 77 10.78 5.29 2.34
N ASP A 78 11.99 5.79 2.13
CA ASP A 78 13.12 4.92 1.82
C ASP A 78 13.39 3.93 2.93
N ASN A 79 12.97 4.22 4.15
CA ASN A 79 13.20 3.32 5.26
C ASN A 79 12.32 2.08 5.22
N VAL A 80 11.26 2.12 4.44
CA VAL A 80 10.31 1.01 4.40
C VAL A 80 10.12 0.45 3.00
N LEU A 81 10.53 1.16 1.97
CA LEU A 81 10.37 0.66 0.60
C LEU A 81 11.21 -0.58 0.37
N SER A 82 10.69 -1.48 -0.41
CA SER A 82 11.31 -2.76 -0.77
C SER A 82 11.42 -3.72 0.40
N LYS A 83 10.79 -3.43 1.51
CA LYS A 83 10.82 -4.32 2.66
C LYS A 83 9.59 -5.19 2.69
N LYS A 84 9.75 -6.34 3.31
CA LYS A 84 8.64 -7.26 3.46
C LYS A 84 7.71 -6.74 4.53
N ILE A 85 6.42 -6.72 4.22
CA ILE A 85 5.42 -6.23 5.16
C ILE A 85 4.32 -7.27 5.33
N GLU A 86 3.64 -7.17 6.45
CA GLU A 86 2.43 -7.92 6.69
C GLU A 86 1.32 -6.91 6.86
N PHE A 87 0.20 -7.12 6.20
CA PHE A 87 -0.90 -6.18 6.28
C PHE A 87 -2.22 -6.92 6.28
N SER A 88 -3.21 -6.32 6.94
CA SER A 88 -4.55 -6.87 7.02
C SER A 88 -5.50 -5.98 6.23
N VAL A 89 -6.45 -6.61 5.56
CA VAL A 89 -7.36 -5.93 4.66
C VAL A 89 -8.78 -6.22 5.09
N SER A 90 -9.62 -5.21 4.99
CA SER A 90 -11.04 -5.35 5.26
C SER A 90 -11.81 -4.55 4.23
N GLN A 91 -13.01 -5.02 3.92
CA GLN A 91 -13.87 -4.34 2.96
C GLN A 91 -14.51 -3.12 3.58
N ARG A 92 -14.59 -2.07 2.79
CA ARG A 92 -15.33 -0.86 3.17
C ARG A 92 -16.29 -0.54 2.05
N LYS A 93 -17.41 0.03 2.41
CA LYS A 93 -18.41 0.43 1.44
C LYS A 93 -18.67 1.90 1.51
N TYR A 94 -18.76 2.50 0.32
CA TYR A 94 -19.24 3.87 0.20
C TYR A 94 -20.31 3.87 -0.87
N GLY A 95 -21.55 4.07 -0.45
CA GLY A 95 -22.66 4.03 -1.39
C GLY A 95 -22.72 2.68 -2.05
N ASN A 96 -22.62 2.66 -3.37
CA ASN A 96 -22.70 1.43 -4.13
C ASN A 96 -21.36 0.78 -4.38
N LYS A 97 -20.30 1.38 -3.89
CA LYS A 97 -18.96 0.87 -4.19
C LYS A 97 -18.34 0.23 -2.99
N SER A 98 -17.58 -0.82 -3.23
CA SER A 98 -16.79 -1.49 -2.22
C SER A 98 -15.33 -1.39 -2.59
N PHE A 99 -14.48 -1.30 -1.59
CA PHE A 99 -13.06 -1.31 -1.85
C PHE A 99 -12.35 -1.93 -0.65
N SER A 100 -11.15 -2.39 -0.90
CA SER A 100 -10.34 -3.02 0.12
C SER A 100 -9.51 -1.95 0.82
N LYS A 101 -9.44 -2.02 2.12
CA LYS A 101 -8.70 -1.04 2.89
C LYS A 101 -7.79 -1.75 3.87
N ILE A 102 -6.57 -1.25 4.00
CA ILE A 102 -5.64 -1.79 4.97
C ILE A 102 -6.04 -1.32 6.35
N THR A 103 -6.21 -2.27 7.26
CA THR A 103 -6.59 -1.96 8.64
C THR A 103 -5.42 -2.13 9.60
N ALA A 104 -4.35 -2.80 9.16
CA ALA A 104 -3.14 -2.95 9.96
C ALA A 104 -1.99 -3.22 9.00
N ILE A 105 -0.82 -2.71 9.32
CA ILE A 105 0.35 -2.89 8.46
C ILE A 105 1.61 -2.77 9.32
N LYS A 106 2.59 -3.62 9.03
CA LYS A 106 3.87 -3.55 9.73
C LYS A 106 4.96 -4.15 8.86
N VAL A 107 6.18 -3.71 9.08
CA VAL A 107 7.35 -4.31 8.44
C VAL A 107 7.75 -5.54 9.22
N ILE A 108 7.91 -6.67 8.54
CA ILE A 108 8.26 -7.91 9.20
C ILE A 108 9.66 -8.38 8.87
N SER A 109 10.29 -7.83 7.86
CA SER A 109 11.63 -8.20 7.50
C SER A 109 12.31 -7.08 6.75
N ASP A 110 13.58 -6.93 7.03
CA ASP A 110 14.37 -5.99 6.32
C ASP A 110 14.87 -6.49 5.04
N LYS A 111 14.81 -7.77 4.75
CA LYS A 111 15.47 -8.17 3.68
C LYS A 111 14.87 -9.01 2.86
N GLU A 112 15.50 -9.03 2.05
CA GLU A 112 15.27 -9.62 1.21
C GLU A 112 15.11 -10.50 0.97
#